data_d4036c2918cc42956c0e5df9580ab675
#
_entry.id   d4036c2918cc42956c0e5df9580ab675
#
_cell.length_a   1.000
_cell.length_b   1.000
_cell.length_c   1.000
_cell.angle_alpha   90.00
_cell.angle_beta   90.00
_cell.angle_gamma   90.00
#
_symmetry.space_group_name_H-M   'P 1'
#
loop_
_entity.id
_entity.type
_entity.pdbx_description
1 polymer ?
#
loop_
_entity_poly.entity_id
_entity_poly.type
_entity_poly.pdbx_seq_one_letter_code
_entity_poly.pdbx_strand_id
1 'polypeptide(L)'
;MSRSAELAANLAEVKSRILRPDVTLIVVTKTYPLSDVEILRDCGVENFGENRTDEGLVKAEAVKARWHYQGEIQSRKIKEIVRWANCIHSLDDARHAEKISAAVTTPMDVFLQFSLDGDLARGGVALDELLLLANRVMQLPRINLLGMMCVPPVAEDPERAFAKIAQAHQRFIAEFPDSPALSAGMSGDFEIAIAHGATHIRVGSSILGPRSYH
;
A
#
# COMPACT_ATOMS: atom_id res chain seq x y z
N MET A 1 2.17 26.05 -16.96
CA MET A 1 2.74 24.69 -17.17
C MET A 1 1.58 23.76 -17.47
N SER A 2 1.71 22.82 -18.41
CA SER A 2 0.63 21.83 -18.66
C SER A 2 0.56 20.82 -17.49
N ARG A 3 -0.59 20.19 -17.28
CA ARG A 3 -0.76 19.18 -16.24
C ARG A 3 0.24 18.02 -16.41
N SER A 4 0.50 17.61 -17.65
CA SER A 4 1.50 16.57 -17.93
C SER A 4 2.92 17.00 -17.52
N ALA A 5 3.33 18.22 -17.82
CA ALA A 5 4.65 18.72 -17.41
C ALA A 5 4.78 18.87 -15.89
N GLU A 6 3.71 19.27 -15.21
CA GLU A 6 3.65 19.35 -13.75
C GLU A 6 3.82 17.96 -13.11
N LEU A 7 3.02 16.98 -13.54
CA LEU A 7 3.07 15.62 -13.01
C LEU A 7 4.43 14.95 -13.27
N ALA A 8 4.99 15.16 -14.47
CA ALA A 8 6.31 14.63 -14.81
C ALA A 8 7.42 15.22 -13.92
N ALA A 9 7.39 16.54 -13.68
CA ALA A 9 8.36 17.21 -12.80
C ALA A 9 8.25 16.73 -11.35
N ASN A 10 7.04 16.67 -10.80
CA ASN A 10 6.80 16.20 -9.44
C ASN A 10 7.21 14.72 -9.27
N LEU A 11 6.91 13.88 -10.25
CA LEU A 11 7.32 12.48 -10.24
C LEU A 11 8.85 12.34 -10.26
N ALA A 12 9.54 13.13 -11.09
CA ALA A 12 11.00 13.13 -11.16
C ALA A 12 11.63 13.59 -9.85
N GLU A 13 11.07 14.61 -9.20
CA GLU A 13 11.49 15.08 -7.89
C GLU A 13 11.36 13.97 -6.83
N VAL A 14 10.18 13.35 -6.73
CA VAL A 14 9.98 12.23 -5.78
C VAL A 14 10.94 11.08 -6.08
N LYS A 15 11.10 10.67 -7.34
CA LYS A 15 12.04 9.60 -7.72
C LYS A 15 13.49 9.95 -7.35
N SER A 16 13.93 11.19 -7.46
CA SER A 16 15.29 11.61 -7.10
C SER A 16 15.59 11.49 -5.61
N ARG A 17 14.58 11.51 -4.76
CA ARG A 17 14.68 11.37 -3.31
C ARG A 17 14.64 9.90 -2.84
N ILE A 18 14.31 8.96 -3.74
CA ILE A 18 14.34 7.52 -3.46
C ILE A 18 15.77 7.04 -3.75
N LEU A 19 16.61 7.01 -2.73
CA LEU A 19 18.02 6.66 -2.88
C LEU A 19 18.29 5.15 -2.98
N ARG A 20 17.29 4.31 -2.74
CA ARG A 20 17.38 2.85 -2.78
C ARG A 20 16.65 2.30 -4.02
N PRO A 21 17.34 1.62 -4.95
CA PRO A 21 16.75 1.14 -6.19
C PRO A 21 15.75 -0.02 -6.00
N ASP A 22 15.78 -0.69 -4.84
CA ASP A 22 14.89 -1.79 -4.47
C ASP A 22 13.55 -1.33 -3.88
N VAL A 23 13.35 0.00 -3.73
CA VAL A 23 12.10 0.55 -3.20
C VAL A 23 11.06 0.70 -4.30
N THR A 24 9.90 0.10 -4.10
CA THR A 24 8.74 0.24 -4.97
C THR A 24 7.97 1.52 -4.63
N LEU A 25 7.90 2.45 -5.61
CA LEU A 25 7.03 3.62 -5.52
C LEU A 25 5.63 3.27 -6.00
N ILE A 26 4.65 3.38 -5.11
CA ILE A 26 3.22 3.27 -5.43
C ILE A 26 2.64 4.68 -5.48
N VAL A 27 2.16 5.10 -6.66
CA VAL A 27 1.51 6.41 -6.82
C VAL A 27 0.04 6.29 -6.43
N VAL A 28 -0.36 6.98 -5.37
CA VAL A 28 -1.73 6.91 -4.82
C VAL A 28 -2.62 7.93 -5.51
N THR A 29 -3.54 7.43 -6.33
CA THR A 29 -4.36 8.24 -7.26
C THR A 29 -5.81 8.46 -6.81
N LYS A 30 -6.14 8.06 -5.56
CA LYS A 30 -7.49 8.29 -5.02
C LYS A 30 -7.93 9.74 -5.14
N THR A 31 -9.18 9.96 -5.59
CA THR A 31 -9.79 11.28 -5.83
C THR A 31 -9.24 12.08 -7.02
N TYR A 32 -8.23 11.59 -7.73
CA TYR A 32 -7.72 12.21 -8.94
C TYR A 32 -8.33 11.58 -10.20
N PRO A 33 -8.44 12.33 -11.30
CA PRO A 33 -9.08 11.84 -12.52
C PRO A 33 -8.24 10.77 -13.22
N LEU A 34 -8.90 9.99 -14.07
CA LEU A 34 -8.25 8.97 -14.92
C LEU A 34 -7.14 9.58 -15.80
N SER A 35 -7.34 10.79 -16.32
CA SER A 35 -6.35 11.47 -17.14
C SER A 35 -4.99 11.66 -16.44
N ASP A 36 -4.97 11.88 -15.11
CA ASP A 36 -3.72 11.98 -14.36
C ASP A 36 -3.01 10.62 -14.26
N VAL A 37 -3.78 9.53 -14.16
CA VAL A 37 -3.24 8.16 -14.16
C VAL A 37 -2.62 7.82 -15.51
N GLU A 38 -3.29 8.16 -16.62
CA GLU A 38 -2.79 7.97 -17.98
C GLU A 38 -1.46 8.71 -18.20
N ILE A 39 -1.40 9.99 -17.81
CA ILE A 39 -0.17 10.80 -17.89
C ILE A 39 0.96 10.15 -17.09
N LEU A 40 0.69 9.72 -15.85
CA LEU A 40 1.70 9.10 -15.00
C LEU A 40 2.15 7.74 -15.53
N ARG A 41 1.25 6.97 -16.15
CA ARG A 41 1.60 5.72 -16.83
C ARG A 41 2.53 5.97 -18.01
N ASP A 42 2.28 7.02 -18.80
CA ASP A 42 3.15 7.44 -19.90
C ASP A 42 4.52 7.94 -19.41
N CYS A 43 4.58 8.49 -18.19
CA CYS A 43 5.82 8.81 -17.47
C CYS A 43 6.54 7.60 -16.86
N GLY A 44 6.06 6.36 -17.13
CA GLY A 44 6.69 5.12 -16.66
C GLY A 44 6.33 4.71 -15.25
N VAL A 45 5.20 5.16 -14.69
CA VAL A 45 4.68 4.63 -13.43
C VAL A 45 4.04 3.26 -13.68
N GLU A 46 4.47 2.26 -12.92
CA GLU A 46 4.00 0.89 -13.04
C GLU A 46 3.10 0.46 -11.87
N ASN A 47 3.18 1.14 -10.73
CA ASN A 47 2.44 0.79 -9.52
C ASN A 47 1.54 1.94 -9.10
N PHE A 48 0.22 1.70 -9.05
CA PHE A 48 -0.79 2.66 -8.63
C PHE A 48 -1.57 2.16 -7.43
N GLY A 49 -1.96 3.08 -6.54
CA GLY A 49 -2.70 2.78 -5.33
C GLY A 49 -4.07 3.45 -5.27
N GLU A 50 -5.08 2.68 -4.87
CA GLU A 50 -6.45 3.15 -4.67
C GLU A 50 -7.03 2.70 -3.33
N ASN A 51 -7.96 3.51 -2.80
CA ASN A 51 -8.64 3.20 -1.55
C ASN A 51 -10.13 2.87 -1.75
N ARG A 52 -10.69 3.12 -2.93
CA ARG A 52 -12.09 2.90 -3.27
C ARG A 52 -12.21 1.96 -4.44
N THR A 53 -13.11 1.02 -4.33
CA THR A 53 -13.29 -0.02 -5.33
C THR A 53 -13.86 0.50 -6.65
N ASP A 54 -14.80 1.44 -6.57
CA ASP A 54 -15.42 2.09 -7.73
C ASP A 54 -14.39 2.87 -8.56
N GLU A 55 -13.56 3.70 -7.90
CA GLU A 55 -12.47 4.43 -8.57
C GLU A 55 -11.41 3.46 -9.14
N GLY A 56 -10.99 2.46 -8.34
CA GLY A 56 -9.97 1.51 -8.71
C GLY A 56 -10.35 0.66 -9.92
N LEU A 57 -11.59 0.18 -9.98
CA LEU A 57 -12.08 -0.62 -11.10
C LEU A 57 -12.01 0.14 -12.42
N VAL A 58 -12.56 1.36 -12.46
CA VAL A 58 -12.56 2.21 -13.68
C VAL A 58 -11.15 2.50 -14.17
N LYS A 59 -10.23 2.85 -13.25
CA LYS A 59 -8.85 3.17 -13.59
C LYS A 59 -8.06 1.93 -14.04
N ALA A 60 -8.26 0.79 -13.39
CA ALA A 60 -7.56 -0.44 -13.72
C ALA A 60 -8.04 -1.05 -15.05
N GLU A 61 -9.30 -0.85 -15.44
CA GLU A 61 -9.80 -1.24 -16.76
C GLU A 61 -9.20 -0.39 -17.87
N ALA A 62 -8.96 0.90 -17.60
CA ALA A 62 -8.40 1.83 -18.59
C ALA A 62 -6.88 1.76 -18.69
N VAL A 63 -6.16 1.57 -17.58
CA VAL A 63 -4.70 1.66 -17.50
C VAL A 63 -4.09 0.33 -17.04
N LYS A 64 -3.34 -0.33 -17.91
CA LYS A 64 -2.58 -1.55 -17.56
C LYS A 64 -1.38 -1.20 -16.70
N ALA A 65 -1.46 -1.56 -15.41
CA ALA A 65 -0.44 -1.35 -14.40
C ALA A 65 -0.62 -2.38 -13.27
N ARG A 66 0.29 -2.38 -12.29
CA ARG A 66 0.09 -3.11 -11.04
C ARG A 66 -0.72 -2.24 -10.08
N TRP A 67 -1.90 -2.71 -9.72
CA TRP A 67 -2.85 -1.98 -8.89
C TRP A 67 -2.85 -2.47 -7.44
N HIS A 68 -2.74 -1.54 -6.51
CA HIS A 68 -2.66 -1.77 -5.07
C HIS A 68 -3.92 -1.24 -4.38
N TYR A 69 -4.66 -2.13 -3.72
CA TYR A 69 -5.76 -1.72 -2.85
C TYR A 69 -5.24 -1.39 -1.45
N GLN A 70 -5.59 -0.20 -0.94
CA GLN A 70 -5.09 0.33 0.32
C GLN A 70 -6.21 0.86 1.24
N GLY A 71 -7.48 0.66 0.84
CA GLY A 71 -8.64 1.05 1.62
C GLY A 71 -9.04 -0.01 2.64
N GLU A 72 -9.94 0.32 3.55
CA GLU A 72 -10.53 -0.63 4.48
C GLU A 72 -11.27 -1.74 3.72
N ILE A 73 -11.02 -2.99 4.08
CA ILE A 73 -11.64 -4.14 3.45
C ILE A 73 -13.03 -4.36 4.05
N GLN A 74 -14.05 -4.12 3.24
CA GLN A 74 -15.42 -4.52 3.58
C GLN A 74 -15.74 -5.88 2.95
N SER A 75 -16.22 -6.84 3.75
CA SER A 75 -16.52 -8.20 3.30
C SER A 75 -17.34 -8.26 2.00
N ARG A 76 -18.33 -7.37 1.85
CA ARG A 76 -19.21 -7.29 0.67
C ARG A 76 -18.49 -6.81 -0.59
N LYS A 77 -17.36 -6.09 -0.43
CA LYS A 77 -16.58 -5.50 -1.54
C LYS A 77 -15.44 -6.38 -2.03
N ILE A 78 -15.12 -7.47 -1.33
CA ILE A 78 -13.97 -8.33 -1.67
C ILE A 78 -14.03 -8.80 -3.12
N LYS A 79 -15.20 -9.26 -3.60
CA LYS A 79 -15.35 -9.71 -4.99
C LYS A 79 -15.09 -8.62 -6.03
N GLU A 80 -15.36 -7.36 -5.69
CA GLU A 80 -15.05 -6.23 -6.57
C GLU A 80 -13.56 -5.89 -6.50
N ILE A 81 -12.97 -5.84 -5.30
CA ILE A 81 -11.54 -5.55 -5.08
C ILE A 81 -10.66 -6.51 -5.89
N VAL A 82 -10.89 -7.83 -5.77
CA VAL A 82 -10.05 -8.84 -6.43
C VAL A 82 -10.19 -8.88 -7.95
N ARG A 83 -11.14 -8.16 -8.53
CA ARG A 83 -11.27 -8.06 -10.00
C ARG A 83 -10.23 -7.13 -10.62
N TRP A 84 -9.70 -6.19 -9.87
CA TRP A 84 -8.80 -5.17 -10.39
C TRP A 84 -7.48 -5.04 -9.61
N ALA A 85 -7.50 -5.30 -8.29
CA ALA A 85 -6.29 -5.22 -7.49
C ALA A 85 -5.37 -6.43 -7.71
N ASN A 86 -4.07 -6.17 -7.82
CA ASN A 86 -3.02 -7.18 -7.87
C ASN A 86 -2.38 -7.39 -6.48
N CYS A 87 -2.53 -6.38 -5.59
CA CYS A 87 -1.97 -6.41 -4.25
C CYS A 87 -2.92 -5.70 -3.26
N ILE A 88 -3.09 -6.25 -2.08
CA ILE A 88 -3.91 -5.67 -1.00
C ILE A 88 -3.00 -5.36 0.18
N HIS A 89 -3.02 -4.11 0.67
CA HIS A 89 -2.15 -3.66 1.76
C HIS A 89 -2.82 -3.63 3.14
N SER A 90 -4.12 -3.70 3.19
CA SER A 90 -4.94 -3.42 4.37
C SER A 90 -5.57 -4.68 4.98
N LEU A 91 -4.92 -5.84 4.83
CA LEU A 91 -5.45 -7.09 5.36
C LEU A 91 -5.17 -7.19 6.87
N ASP A 92 -6.23 -7.22 7.67
CA ASP A 92 -6.17 -7.26 9.14
C ASP A 92 -7.15 -8.26 9.79
N ASP A 93 -7.88 -9.04 8.99
CA ASP A 93 -8.85 -10.04 9.46
C ASP A 93 -8.72 -11.35 8.66
N ALA A 94 -8.60 -12.47 9.38
CA ALA A 94 -8.48 -13.80 8.78
C ALA A 94 -9.69 -14.18 7.91
N ARG A 95 -10.91 -13.74 8.30
CA ARG A 95 -12.14 -13.98 7.51
C ARG A 95 -12.11 -13.25 6.17
N HIS A 96 -11.45 -12.06 6.12
CA HIS A 96 -11.21 -11.36 4.87
C HIS A 96 -10.21 -12.13 4.00
N ALA A 97 -9.11 -12.63 4.59
CA ALA A 97 -8.12 -13.45 3.89
C ALA A 97 -8.76 -14.71 3.27
N GLU A 98 -9.59 -15.43 4.03
CA GLU A 98 -10.33 -16.62 3.55
C GLU A 98 -11.24 -16.27 2.36
N LYS A 99 -11.98 -15.17 2.44
CA LYS A 99 -12.87 -14.71 1.36
C LYS A 99 -12.08 -14.27 0.13
N ILE A 100 -10.94 -13.60 0.29
CA ILE A 100 -10.05 -13.24 -0.81
C ILE A 100 -9.53 -14.51 -1.47
N SER A 101 -8.96 -15.44 -0.70
CA SER A 101 -8.46 -16.73 -1.19
C SER A 101 -9.51 -17.52 -1.98
N ALA A 102 -10.76 -17.50 -1.52
CA ALA A 102 -11.87 -18.16 -2.21
C ALA A 102 -12.31 -17.44 -3.49
N ALA A 103 -12.13 -16.12 -3.57
CA ALA A 103 -12.59 -15.29 -4.67
C ALA A 103 -11.60 -15.18 -5.83
N VAL A 104 -10.30 -15.33 -5.56
CA VAL A 104 -9.26 -15.20 -6.59
C VAL A 104 -9.00 -16.52 -7.32
N THR A 105 -8.63 -16.42 -8.60
CA THR A 105 -8.23 -17.56 -9.44
C THR A 105 -6.71 -17.67 -9.58
N THR A 106 -6.01 -16.57 -9.40
CA THR A 106 -4.54 -16.46 -9.40
C THR A 106 -4.05 -15.97 -8.05
N PRO A 107 -2.80 -16.21 -7.65
CA PRO A 107 -2.28 -15.73 -6.39
C PRO A 107 -2.43 -14.21 -6.23
N MET A 108 -2.97 -13.79 -5.07
CA MET A 108 -3.13 -12.39 -4.66
C MET A 108 -2.01 -12.03 -3.69
N ASP A 109 -1.26 -11.00 -4.02
CA ASP A 109 -0.26 -10.46 -3.10
C ASP A 109 -0.93 -9.69 -1.98
N VAL A 110 -0.47 -9.90 -0.75
CA VAL A 110 -1.03 -9.20 0.41
C VAL A 110 0.06 -8.71 1.37
N PHE A 111 -0.23 -7.58 2.01
CA PHE A 111 0.43 -7.11 3.22
C PHE A 111 -0.56 -7.20 4.38
N LEU A 112 -0.07 -7.57 5.55
CA LEU A 112 -0.87 -7.52 6.77
C LEU A 112 -0.74 -6.14 7.41
N GLN A 113 -1.86 -5.54 7.77
CA GLN A 113 -1.87 -4.22 8.37
C GLN A 113 -1.61 -4.28 9.87
N PHE A 114 -0.48 -3.70 10.26
CA PHE A 114 -0.06 -3.50 11.64
C PHE A 114 -0.56 -2.16 12.18
N SER A 115 -1.14 -2.15 13.37
CA SER A 115 -1.49 -0.95 14.11
C SER A 115 -0.43 -0.68 15.18
N LEU A 116 0.22 0.50 15.10
CA LEU A 116 1.28 0.88 16.02
C LEU A 116 0.76 1.25 17.42
N ASP A 117 -0.44 1.83 17.49
CA ASP A 117 -1.04 2.38 18.70
C ASP A 117 -2.44 1.83 19.03
N GLY A 118 -2.95 0.90 18.23
CA GLY A 118 -4.25 0.27 18.43
C GLY A 118 -5.45 1.16 18.05
N ASP A 119 -5.25 2.27 17.35
CA ASP A 119 -6.35 3.11 16.88
C ASP A 119 -7.17 2.40 15.79
N LEU A 120 -8.36 1.95 16.16
CA LEU A 120 -9.28 1.24 15.28
C LEU A 120 -9.73 2.06 14.06
N ALA A 121 -9.68 3.39 14.13
CA ALA A 121 -10.06 4.25 13.01
C ALA A 121 -9.07 4.17 11.82
N ARG A 122 -7.84 3.71 12.07
CA ARG A 122 -6.84 3.48 11.03
C ARG A 122 -6.76 2.03 10.55
N GLY A 123 -7.48 1.11 11.21
CA GLY A 123 -7.39 -0.33 10.97
C GLY A 123 -6.07 -0.94 11.42
N GLY A 124 -5.93 -2.22 11.15
CA GLY A 124 -4.77 -3.01 11.53
C GLY A 124 -4.89 -3.64 12.93
N VAL A 125 -4.03 -4.59 13.20
CA VAL A 125 -3.98 -5.33 14.46
C VAL A 125 -2.66 -5.14 15.20
N ALA A 126 -2.64 -5.42 16.50
CA ALA A 126 -1.42 -5.42 17.31
C ALA A 126 -0.42 -6.49 16.80
N LEU A 127 0.87 -6.34 17.12
CA LEU A 127 1.90 -7.20 16.56
C LEU A 127 1.69 -8.70 16.86
N ASP A 128 1.32 -9.05 18.08
CA ASP A 128 1.12 -10.46 18.44
C ASP A 128 -0.09 -11.07 17.68
N GLU A 129 -1.15 -10.28 17.45
CA GLU A 129 -2.28 -10.68 16.62
C GLU A 129 -1.88 -10.78 15.13
N LEU A 130 -1.00 -9.87 14.67
CA LEU A 130 -0.46 -9.89 13.31
C LEU A 130 0.31 -11.17 13.01
N LEU A 131 1.15 -11.64 13.96
CA LEU A 131 1.91 -12.88 13.82
C LEU A 131 0.96 -14.11 13.77
N LEU A 132 -0.10 -14.11 14.57
CA LEU A 132 -1.13 -15.15 14.50
C LEU A 132 -1.90 -15.10 13.17
N LEU A 133 -2.20 -13.90 12.68
CA LEU A 133 -2.86 -13.71 11.39
C LEU A 133 -1.97 -14.19 10.24
N ALA A 134 -0.67 -13.89 10.27
CA ALA A 134 0.29 -14.34 9.27
C ALA A 134 0.32 -15.87 9.16
N ASN A 135 0.38 -16.57 10.28
CA ASN A 135 0.33 -18.05 10.31
C ASN A 135 -0.93 -18.59 9.63
N ARG A 136 -2.10 -17.97 9.83
CA ARG A 136 -3.36 -18.37 9.18
C ARG A 136 -3.34 -18.07 7.68
N VAL A 137 -2.87 -16.87 7.30
CA VAL A 137 -2.85 -16.40 5.92
C VAL A 137 -1.93 -17.27 5.05
N MET A 138 -0.78 -17.68 5.56
CA MET A 138 0.17 -18.56 4.86
C MET A 138 -0.39 -19.97 4.57
N GLN A 139 -1.43 -20.40 5.26
CA GLN A 139 -2.08 -21.69 4.98
C GLN A 139 -3.15 -21.58 3.88
N LEU A 140 -3.50 -20.37 3.45
CA LEU A 140 -4.54 -20.16 2.46
C LEU A 140 -3.98 -20.34 1.03
N PRO A 141 -4.65 -21.12 0.19
CA PRO A 141 -4.25 -21.23 -1.22
C PRO A 141 -4.45 -19.89 -1.92
N ARG A 142 -3.61 -19.59 -2.88
CA ARG A 142 -3.69 -18.38 -3.71
C ARG A 142 -3.56 -17.05 -2.95
N ILE A 143 -2.99 -17.06 -1.76
CA ILE A 143 -2.53 -15.86 -1.06
C ILE A 143 -1.00 -15.90 -1.03
N ASN A 144 -0.38 -14.80 -1.45
CA ASN A 144 1.05 -14.60 -1.36
C ASN A 144 1.33 -13.49 -0.35
N LEU A 145 1.79 -13.85 0.83
CA LEU A 145 2.12 -12.89 1.89
C LEU A 145 3.47 -12.24 1.58
N LEU A 146 3.46 -10.94 1.26
CA LEU A 146 4.68 -10.18 0.99
C LEU A 146 5.36 -9.64 2.26
N GLY A 147 4.57 -9.29 3.27
CA GLY A 147 5.08 -8.68 4.48
C GLY A 147 4.01 -7.91 5.26
N MET A 148 4.43 -6.87 5.96
CA MET A 148 3.52 -6.03 6.74
C MET A 148 3.39 -4.61 6.18
N MET A 149 2.25 -3.98 6.45
CA MET A 149 1.97 -2.57 6.15
C MET A 149 1.67 -1.81 7.44
N CYS A 150 2.13 -0.56 7.53
CA CYS A 150 1.76 0.32 8.63
C CYS A 150 1.49 1.75 8.15
N VAL A 151 0.55 2.40 8.82
CA VAL A 151 0.31 3.86 8.76
C VAL A 151 0.60 4.40 10.16
N PRO A 152 1.68 5.17 10.35
CA PRO A 152 2.00 5.71 11.67
C PRO A 152 0.96 6.74 12.14
N PRO A 153 0.82 6.96 13.46
CA PRO A 153 -0.01 8.03 14.00
C PRO A 153 0.48 9.40 13.54
N VAL A 154 -0.44 10.24 13.06
CA VAL A 154 -0.10 11.59 12.53
C VAL A 154 0.51 12.50 13.60
N ALA A 155 0.13 12.31 14.86
CA ALA A 155 0.60 13.13 15.98
C ALA A 155 1.96 12.68 16.54
N GLU A 156 2.47 11.51 16.15
CA GLU A 156 3.77 11.01 16.60
C GLU A 156 4.90 11.56 15.72
N ASP A 157 6.04 11.81 16.35
CA ASP A 157 7.26 12.16 15.62
C ASP A 157 7.63 11.04 14.64
N PRO A 158 7.84 11.34 13.34
CA PRO A 158 8.06 10.31 12.33
C PRO A 158 9.27 9.41 12.61
N GLU A 159 10.39 9.95 13.08
CA GLU A 159 11.58 9.15 13.41
C GLU A 159 11.29 8.11 14.49
N ARG A 160 10.56 8.51 15.53
CA ARG A 160 10.16 7.61 16.61
C ARG A 160 9.16 6.57 16.14
N ALA A 161 8.18 6.97 15.34
CA ALA A 161 7.18 6.07 14.81
C ALA A 161 7.82 5.00 13.92
N PHE A 162 8.68 5.41 12.97
CA PHE A 162 9.34 4.47 12.07
C PHE A 162 10.38 3.60 12.76
N ALA A 163 11.05 4.07 13.81
CA ALA A 163 11.91 3.22 14.65
C ALA A 163 11.12 2.08 15.31
N LYS A 164 9.92 2.36 15.85
CA LYS A 164 9.04 1.33 16.42
C LYS A 164 8.50 0.37 15.35
N ILE A 165 8.12 0.90 14.18
CA ILE A 165 7.68 0.08 13.05
C ILE A 165 8.80 -0.86 12.60
N ALA A 166 10.05 -0.37 12.50
CA ALA A 166 11.21 -1.18 12.17
C ALA A 166 11.45 -2.31 13.18
N GLN A 167 11.31 -2.04 14.48
CA GLN A 167 11.41 -3.07 15.53
C GLN A 167 10.31 -4.14 15.38
N ALA A 168 9.07 -3.73 15.13
CA ALA A 168 7.97 -4.66 14.87
C ALA A 168 8.23 -5.49 13.61
N HIS A 169 8.74 -4.86 12.55
CA HIS A 169 9.09 -5.52 11.31
C HIS A 169 10.22 -6.54 11.49
N GLN A 170 11.25 -6.23 12.30
CA GLN A 170 12.32 -7.19 12.61
C GLN A 170 11.78 -8.45 13.32
N ARG A 171 10.82 -8.29 14.26
CA ARG A 171 10.15 -9.45 14.87
C ARG A 171 9.34 -10.25 13.85
N PHE A 172 8.63 -9.56 12.97
CA PHE A 172 7.83 -10.19 11.92
C PHE A 172 8.70 -11.03 10.98
N ILE A 173 9.78 -10.47 10.43
CA ILE A 173 10.66 -11.20 9.49
C ILE A 173 11.47 -12.30 10.16
N ALA A 174 11.71 -12.23 11.47
CA ALA A 174 12.34 -13.32 12.21
C ALA A 174 11.46 -14.61 12.21
N GLU A 175 10.14 -14.47 12.21
CA GLU A 175 9.18 -15.57 12.12
C GLU A 175 8.78 -15.90 10.67
N PHE A 176 8.77 -14.90 9.78
CA PHE A 176 8.34 -15.03 8.39
C PHE A 176 9.41 -14.50 7.41
N PRO A 177 10.57 -15.15 7.29
CA PRO A 177 11.71 -14.67 6.49
C PRO A 177 11.41 -14.58 4.99
N ASP A 178 10.46 -15.36 4.48
CA ASP A 178 10.03 -15.31 3.09
C ASP A 178 9.05 -14.16 2.78
N SER A 179 8.66 -13.38 3.79
CA SER A 179 7.74 -12.23 3.67
C SER A 179 8.38 -10.94 4.19
N PRO A 180 9.55 -10.52 3.63
CA PRO A 180 10.38 -9.47 4.22
C PRO A 180 9.93 -8.05 3.87
N ALA A 181 8.87 -7.87 3.11
CA ALA A 181 8.51 -6.55 2.62
C ALA A 181 7.83 -5.69 3.71
N LEU A 182 8.16 -4.40 3.72
CA LEU A 182 7.53 -3.39 4.56
C LEU A 182 6.88 -2.31 3.67
N SER A 183 5.56 -2.20 3.72
CA SER A 183 4.82 -1.11 3.08
C SER A 183 4.55 0.00 4.10
N ALA A 184 5.34 1.06 4.05
CA ALA A 184 5.23 2.20 4.96
C ALA A 184 5.82 3.46 4.32
N GLY A 185 5.38 4.63 4.79
CA GLY A 185 5.80 5.92 4.25
C GLY A 185 4.85 6.48 3.19
N MET A 186 4.57 7.77 3.32
CA MET A 186 3.68 8.56 2.48
C MET A 186 4.38 9.85 2.04
N SER A 187 3.66 10.77 1.40
CA SER A 187 4.20 12.02 0.83
C SER A 187 5.05 12.86 1.80
N GLY A 188 4.75 12.83 3.10
CA GLY A 188 5.45 13.65 4.10
C GLY A 188 6.59 12.95 4.84
N ASP A 189 6.75 11.63 4.71
CA ASP A 189 7.62 10.84 5.58
C ASP A 189 8.30 9.63 4.89
N PHE A 190 8.14 9.49 3.57
CA PHE A 190 8.64 8.30 2.86
C PHE A 190 10.16 8.13 2.95
N GLU A 191 10.94 9.22 3.03
CA GLU A 191 12.40 9.14 3.15
C GLU A 191 12.81 8.54 4.48
N ILE A 192 12.15 8.97 5.57
CA ILE A 192 12.34 8.39 6.90
C ILE A 192 11.94 6.92 6.90
N ALA A 193 10.79 6.59 6.29
CA ALA A 193 10.35 5.21 6.15
C ALA A 193 11.38 4.34 5.42
N ILE A 194 11.97 4.83 4.32
CA ILE A 194 13.02 4.13 3.57
C ILE A 194 14.27 3.91 4.44
N ALA A 195 14.69 4.93 5.20
CA ALA A 195 15.81 4.82 6.13
C ALA A 195 15.58 3.74 7.20
N HIS A 196 14.31 3.54 7.60
CA HIS A 196 13.87 2.52 8.55
C HIS A 196 13.44 1.18 7.90
N GLY A 197 13.79 0.95 6.63
CA GLY A 197 13.63 -0.34 5.98
C GLY A 197 12.38 -0.53 5.12
N ALA A 198 11.59 0.52 4.87
CA ALA A 198 10.46 0.42 3.94
C ALA A 198 10.92 0.01 2.54
N THR A 199 10.22 -0.97 1.96
CA THR A 199 10.44 -1.49 0.60
C THR A 199 9.36 -1.02 -0.37
N HIS A 200 8.21 -0.58 0.15
CA HIS A 200 7.08 -0.06 -0.61
C HIS A 200 6.62 1.25 0.03
N ILE A 201 6.64 2.33 -0.73
CA ILE A 201 6.17 3.65 -0.31
C ILE A 201 4.93 4.07 -1.10
N ARG A 202 4.03 4.83 -0.48
CA ARG A 202 2.71 5.19 -1.01
C ARG A 202 2.58 6.71 -1.11
N VAL A 203 2.97 7.28 -2.24
CA VAL A 203 3.07 8.72 -2.44
C VAL A 203 1.92 9.21 -3.33
N GLY A 204 1.16 10.18 -2.85
CA GLY A 204 0.04 10.80 -3.58
C GLY A 204 0.26 12.30 -3.79
N SER A 205 0.05 13.11 -2.75
CA SER A 205 0.02 14.57 -2.85
C SER A 205 1.34 15.21 -3.31
N SER A 206 2.49 14.61 -3.04
CA SER A 206 3.78 15.12 -3.54
C SER A 206 3.91 14.99 -5.06
N ILE A 207 3.14 14.09 -5.70
CA ILE A 207 3.15 13.91 -7.16
C ILE A 207 1.95 14.61 -7.80
N LEU A 208 0.77 14.38 -7.26
CA LEU A 208 -0.51 14.81 -7.84
C LEU A 208 -0.95 16.22 -7.39
N GLY A 209 -0.29 16.79 -6.38
CA GLY A 209 -0.62 18.08 -5.80
C GLY A 209 -1.66 18.00 -4.67
N PRO A 210 -2.13 19.12 -4.14
CA PRO A 210 -3.17 19.14 -3.12
C PRO A 210 -4.50 18.68 -3.72
N ARG A 211 -5.28 17.94 -2.91
CA ARG A 211 -6.61 17.48 -3.32
C ARG A 211 -7.55 18.67 -3.46
N SER A 212 -8.18 18.81 -4.62
CA SER A 212 -9.34 19.68 -4.77
C SER A 212 -10.54 18.95 -4.13
N TYR A 213 -10.94 19.39 -2.96
CA TYR A 213 -12.22 18.94 -2.38
C TYR A 213 -13.34 19.60 -3.20
N HIS A 214 -14.01 18.84 -4.04
CA HIS A 214 -15.27 19.20 -4.67
C HIS A 214 -16.43 18.50 -3.99
#